data_09e22253652de84e37ec2b7a45fa017f
#
_entry.id   09e22253652de84e37ec2b7a45fa017f
#
_cell.length_a   1.000
_cell.length_b   1.000
_cell.length_c   1.000
_cell.angle_alpha   90.00
_cell.angle_beta   90.00
_cell.angle_gamma   90.00
#
_symmetry.space_group_name_H-M   'P 1'
#
loop_
_entity.id
_entity.type
_entity.pdbx_description
1 polymer ?
#
loop_
_entity_poly.entity_id
_entity_poly.type
_entity_poly.pdbx_seq_one_letter_code
_entity_poly.pdbx_strand_id
1 'polypeptide(L)'
;MDNYDHLKLENQLCFPLYAASREIIKKYRPFLDEIELTYTQYVAMMVLWERERCSVKELGETLYLDSGTLSPLLKSLEAKGFITRSRSEEDERTVMVEPTLYGGEALREKASPIPQAVGSCFDLSAEEAETLYRLLYKLLGKC
;
A
#
# COMPACT_ATOMS: atom_id res chain seq x y z
N MET A 1 -25.82 23.70 26.89
CA MET A 1 -24.76 23.47 25.90
C MET A 1 -23.73 22.54 26.53
N ASP A 2 -23.49 21.39 25.92
CA ASP A 2 -22.54 20.44 26.44
C ASP A 2 -21.12 20.92 26.12
N ASN A 3 -20.29 21.12 27.14
CA ASN A 3 -18.93 21.60 26.98
C ASN A 3 -18.01 20.61 26.21
N TYR A 4 -18.50 19.38 25.97
CA TYR A 4 -17.72 18.31 25.37
C TYR A 4 -18.25 17.85 24.01
N ASP A 5 -19.08 18.65 23.34
CA ASP A 5 -19.58 18.32 22.00
C ASP A 5 -18.45 18.06 21.01
N HIS A 6 -17.35 18.79 21.15
CA HIS A 6 -16.17 18.61 20.29
C HIS A 6 -15.50 17.24 20.44
N LEU A 7 -15.79 16.51 21.52
CA LEU A 7 -15.25 15.17 21.76
C LEU A 7 -16.17 14.05 21.28
N LYS A 8 -17.37 14.38 20.82
CA LYS A 8 -18.28 13.35 20.30
C LYS A 8 -17.70 12.71 19.05
N LEU A 9 -17.84 11.42 18.95
CA LEU A 9 -17.29 10.66 17.81
C LEU A 9 -17.85 11.16 16.48
N GLU A 10 -19.12 11.49 16.45
CA GLU A 10 -19.80 12.00 15.24
C GLU A 10 -19.21 13.31 14.72
N ASN A 11 -18.46 14.02 15.56
CA ASN A 11 -17.81 15.27 15.18
C ASN A 11 -16.34 15.09 14.78
N GLN A 12 -15.88 13.84 14.67
CA GLN A 12 -14.48 13.51 14.31
C GLN A 12 -14.38 13.10 12.85
N LEU A 13 -13.76 13.90 12.02
CA LEU A 13 -13.51 13.56 10.61
C LEU A 13 -12.57 12.36 10.49
N CYS A 14 -11.59 12.28 11.36
CA CYS A 14 -10.54 11.24 11.28
C CYS A 14 -11.06 9.84 11.55
N PHE A 15 -12.15 9.70 12.32
CA PHE A 15 -12.66 8.38 12.66
C PHE A 15 -13.26 7.64 11.45
N PRO A 16 -14.18 8.23 10.66
CA PRO A 16 -14.67 7.52 9.47
C PRO A 16 -13.56 7.22 8.47
N LEU A 17 -12.54 8.07 8.38
CA LEU A 17 -11.37 7.80 7.54
C LEU A 17 -10.63 6.55 8.03
N TYR A 18 -10.38 6.46 9.33
CA TYR A 18 -9.75 5.30 9.96
C TYR A 18 -10.58 4.03 9.76
N ALA A 19 -11.89 4.10 10.04
CA ALA A 19 -12.79 2.98 9.91
C ALA A 19 -12.90 2.50 8.46
N ALA A 20 -13.03 3.44 7.50
CA ALA A 20 -13.11 3.13 6.09
C ALA A 20 -11.83 2.43 5.61
N SER A 21 -10.66 2.92 6.02
CA SER A 21 -9.37 2.30 5.68
C SER A 21 -9.32 0.83 6.12
N ARG A 22 -9.74 0.54 7.35
CA ARG A 22 -9.75 -0.83 7.89
C ARG A 22 -10.73 -1.73 7.15
N GLU A 23 -11.93 -1.23 6.88
CA GLU A 23 -12.97 -2.00 6.18
C GLU A 23 -12.56 -2.30 4.73
N ILE A 24 -11.91 -1.36 4.06
CA ILE A 24 -11.40 -1.55 2.70
C ILE A 24 -10.32 -2.64 2.69
N ILE A 25 -9.39 -2.59 3.63
CA ILE A 25 -8.31 -3.60 3.73
C ILE A 25 -8.90 -5.00 3.95
N LYS A 26 -9.96 -5.12 4.74
CA LYS A 26 -10.66 -6.40 4.92
C LYS A 26 -11.19 -6.97 3.61
N LYS A 27 -11.62 -6.12 2.69
CA LYS A 27 -12.12 -6.56 1.38
C LYS A 27 -11.01 -7.14 0.50
N TYR A 28 -9.78 -6.67 0.68
CA TYR A 28 -8.62 -7.22 -0.02
C TYR A 28 -8.19 -8.59 0.50
N ARG A 29 -8.44 -8.86 1.78
CA ARG A 29 -7.88 -10.04 2.45
C ARG A 29 -8.14 -11.37 1.74
N PRO A 30 -9.38 -11.71 1.32
CA PRO A 30 -9.60 -12.99 0.63
C PRO A 30 -8.76 -13.17 -0.63
N PHE A 31 -8.55 -12.08 -1.38
CA PHE A 31 -7.74 -12.11 -2.60
C PHE A 31 -6.25 -12.17 -2.30
N LEU A 32 -5.81 -11.43 -1.30
CA LEU A 32 -4.39 -11.36 -0.93
C LEU A 32 -3.91 -12.63 -0.24
N ASP A 33 -4.77 -13.29 0.53
CA ASP A 33 -4.44 -14.57 1.17
C ASP A 33 -4.11 -15.64 0.12
N GLU A 34 -4.78 -15.63 -1.02
CA GLU A 34 -4.52 -16.57 -2.12
C GLU A 34 -3.11 -16.41 -2.71
N ILE A 35 -2.55 -15.22 -2.64
CA ILE A 35 -1.21 -14.93 -3.15
C ILE A 35 -0.20 -14.67 -2.03
N GLU A 36 -0.58 -14.96 -0.79
CA GLU A 36 0.28 -14.90 0.40
C GLU A 36 0.88 -13.51 0.68
N LEU A 37 0.10 -12.45 0.43
CA LEU A 37 0.53 -11.08 0.69
C LEU A 37 -0.35 -10.40 1.72
N THR A 38 0.25 -9.55 2.56
CA THR A 38 -0.48 -8.55 3.32
C THR A 38 -0.77 -7.36 2.40
N TYR A 39 -1.65 -6.46 2.81
CA TYR A 39 -1.96 -5.27 2.01
C TYR A 39 -0.72 -4.40 1.78
N THR A 40 0.10 -4.18 2.81
CA THR A 40 1.32 -3.37 2.68
C THR A 40 2.35 -4.04 1.77
N GLN A 41 2.45 -5.36 1.79
CA GLN A 41 3.30 -6.10 0.85
C GLN A 41 2.79 -5.98 -0.59
N TYR A 42 1.47 -6.03 -0.76
CA TYR A 42 0.83 -5.87 -2.07
C TYR A 42 1.14 -4.51 -2.69
N VAL A 43 0.97 -3.41 -1.92
CA VAL A 43 1.27 -2.07 -2.47
C VAL A 43 2.77 -1.88 -2.71
N ALA A 44 3.62 -2.51 -1.91
CA ALA A 44 5.07 -2.50 -2.16
C ALA A 44 5.38 -3.19 -3.49
N MET A 45 4.78 -4.35 -3.74
CA MET A 45 4.96 -5.04 -5.03
C MET A 45 4.42 -4.22 -6.20
N MET A 46 3.31 -3.50 -6.02
CA MET A 46 2.77 -2.62 -7.06
C MET A 46 3.78 -1.56 -7.48
N VAL A 47 4.46 -0.94 -6.52
CA VAL A 47 5.50 0.04 -6.81
C VAL A 47 6.66 -0.60 -7.57
N LEU A 48 7.09 -1.79 -7.14
CA LEU A 48 8.21 -2.50 -7.75
C LEU A 48 7.89 -2.99 -9.17
N TRP A 49 6.65 -3.43 -9.41
CA TRP A 49 6.23 -3.81 -10.76
C TRP A 49 6.20 -2.62 -11.72
N GLU A 50 5.82 -1.45 -11.21
CA GLU A 50 5.77 -0.23 -12.01
C GLU A 50 7.15 0.33 -12.32
N ARG A 51 8.01 0.41 -11.29
CA ARG A 51 9.33 1.06 -11.40
C ARG A 51 10.46 0.11 -11.73
N GLU A 52 10.20 -1.18 -11.68
CA GLU A 52 11.16 -2.28 -11.90
C GLU A 52 12.24 -2.37 -10.81
N ARG A 53 12.71 -1.25 -10.31
CA ARG A 53 13.75 -1.17 -9.28
C ARG A 53 13.65 0.17 -8.57
N CYS A 54 13.80 0.17 -7.26
CA CYS A 54 13.84 1.41 -6.49
C CYS A 54 14.62 1.19 -5.19
N SER A 55 15.04 2.28 -4.57
CA SER A 55 15.69 2.20 -3.26
C SER A 55 14.65 1.96 -2.16
N VAL A 56 15.11 1.40 -1.06
CA VAL A 56 14.28 1.21 0.14
C VAL A 56 13.73 2.56 0.61
N LYS A 57 14.54 3.61 0.54
CA LYS A 57 14.13 4.97 0.91
C LYS A 57 13.00 5.48 0.04
N GLU A 58 13.13 5.36 -1.28
CA GLU A 58 12.09 5.77 -2.22
C GLU A 58 10.79 5.00 -2.00
N LEU A 59 10.92 3.71 -1.74
CA LEU A 59 9.76 2.84 -1.46
C LEU A 59 9.02 3.30 -0.21
N GLY A 60 9.75 3.58 0.88
CA GLY A 60 9.17 4.08 2.12
C GLY A 60 8.48 5.42 1.95
N GLU A 61 9.09 6.34 1.22
CA GLU A 61 8.49 7.65 0.94
C GLU A 61 7.21 7.52 0.11
N THR A 62 7.22 6.66 -0.90
CA THR A 62 6.06 6.42 -1.76
C THR A 62 4.89 5.81 -0.98
N LEU A 63 5.18 4.90 -0.06
CA LEU A 63 4.16 4.16 0.69
C LEU A 63 3.82 4.80 2.05
N TYR A 64 4.47 5.89 2.41
CA TYR A 64 4.31 6.52 3.74
C TYR A 64 4.60 5.56 4.88
N LEU A 65 5.64 4.73 4.70
CA LEU A 65 6.09 3.76 5.71
C LEU A 65 7.49 4.12 6.20
N ASP A 66 7.70 4.03 7.50
CA ASP A 66 9.01 4.22 8.10
C ASP A 66 9.89 2.97 7.92
N SER A 67 11.18 3.10 8.20
CA SER A 67 12.15 2.02 8.04
C SER A 67 11.86 0.84 8.98
N GLY A 68 11.32 1.11 10.17
CA GLY A 68 10.96 0.07 11.14
C GLY A 68 9.84 -0.82 10.67
N THR A 69 8.87 -0.26 9.94
CA THR A 69 7.76 -1.00 9.34
C THR A 69 8.18 -1.68 8.04
N LEU A 70 8.97 -0.99 7.24
CA LEU A 70 9.36 -1.47 5.90
C LEU A 70 10.35 -2.63 5.97
N SER A 71 11.27 -2.64 6.92
CA SER A 71 12.31 -3.66 7.03
C SER A 71 11.75 -5.09 7.20
N PRO A 72 10.83 -5.37 8.15
CA PRO A 72 10.23 -6.70 8.26
C PRO A 72 9.41 -7.09 7.03
N LEU A 73 8.72 -6.13 6.44
CA LEU A 73 7.91 -6.31 5.22
C LEU A 73 8.79 -6.82 4.07
N LEU A 74 9.93 -6.18 3.86
CA LEU A 74 10.86 -6.56 2.79
C LEU A 74 11.55 -7.88 3.07
N LYS A 75 11.90 -8.17 4.32
CA LYS A 75 12.48 -9.46 4.71
C LYS A 75 11.52 -10.61 4.40
N SER A 76 10.24 -10.41 4.68
CA SER A 76 9.21 -11.41 4.38
C SER A 76 9.07 -11.65 2.88
N LEU A 77 9.03 -10.57 2.09
CA LEU A 77 8.95 -10.69 0.63
C LEU A 77 10.18 -11.38 0.04
N GLU A 78 11.35 -11.09 0.56
CA GLU A 78 12.60 -11.72 0.14
C GLU A 78 12.61 -13.21 0.48
N ALA A 79 12.16 -13.56 1.70
CA ALA A 79 12.08 -14.95 2.13
C ALA A 79 11.10 -15.77 1.27
N LYS A 80 10.05 -15.16 0.78
CA LYS A 80 9.07 -15.78 -0.12
C LYS A 80 9.57 -15.88 -1.56
N GLY A 81 10.71 -15.29 -1.87
CA GLY A 81 11.29 -15.30 -3.21
C GLY A 81 10.67 -14.32 -4.19
N PHE A 82 9.96 -13.29 -3.69
CA PHE A 82 9.30 -12.30 -4.54
C PHE A 82 10.18 -11.11 -4.90
N ILE A 83 11.17 -10.81 -4.06
CA ILE A 83 12.10 -9.68 -4.28
C ILE A 83 13.53 -10.10 -3.98
N THR A 84 14.46 -9.31 -4.50
CA THR A 84 15.87 -9.33 -4.08
C THR A 84 16.26 -7.95 -3.62
N ARG A 85 17.18 -7.90 -2.65
CA ARG A 85 17.76 -6.65 -2.16
C ARG A 85 19.25 -6.70 -2.42
N SER A 86 19.79 -5.59 -2.88
CA SER A 86 21.22 -5.45 -3.15
C SER A 86 21.66 -4.03 -2.84
N ARG A 87 22.94 -3.85 -2.54
CA ARG A 87 23.47 -2.49 -2.39
C ARG A 87 23.67 -1.88 -3.76
N SER A 88 23.41 -0.56 -3.85
CA SER A 88 23.63 0.17 -5.09
C SER A 88 25.13 0.20 -5.45
N GLU A 89 25.44 0.02 -6.73
CA GLU A 89 26.80 0.14 -7.23
C GLU A 89 27.32 1.57 -7.14
N GLU A 90 26.41 2.54 -7.21
CA GLU A 90 26.74 3.97 -7.15
C GLU A 90 26.94 4.47 -5.72
N ASP A 91 26.21 3.91 -4.75
CA ASP A 91 26.29 4.30 -3.34
C ASP A 91 26.02 3.09 -2.45
N GLU A 92 27.05 2.58 -1.79
CA GLU A 92 26.99 1.42 -0.90
C GLU A 92 26.04 1.59 0.28
N ARG A 93 25.64 2.83 0.60
CA ARG A 93 24.68 3.11 1.69
C ARG A 93 23.24 2.87 1.26
N THR A 94 23.01 2.82 -0.05
CA THR A 94 21.67 2.68 -0.61
C THR A 94 21.37 1.23 -0.91
N VAL A 95 20.27 0.72 -0.35
CA VAL A 95 19.77 -0.62 -0.62
C VAL A 95 18.72 -0.52 -1.72
N MET A 96 18.90 -1.29 -2.78
CA MET A 96 17.99 -1.37 -3.91
C MET A 96 17.13 -2.62 -3.80
N VAL A 97 15.89 -2.51 -4.24
CA VAL A 97 14.91 -3.59 -4.22
C VAL A 97 14.36 -3.77 -5.62
N GLU A 98 14.21 -5.02 -6.04
CA GLU A 98 13.59 -5.34 -7.33
C GLU A 98 12.82 -6.65 -7.24
N PRO A 99 11.74 -6.83 -8.04
CA PRO A 99 11.04 -8.11 -8.07
C PRO A 99 11.93 -9.17 -8.74
N THR A 100 11.80 -10.41 -8.26
CA THR A 100 12.50 -11.53 -8.90
C THR A 100 11.85 -11.87 -10.24
N LEU A 101 12.64 -12.42 -11.15
CA LEU A 101 12.17 -12.76 -12.47
C LEU A 101 11.05 -13.82 -12.44
N TYR A 102 11.18 -14.83 -11.58
CA TYR A 102 10.21 -15.93 -11.52
C TYR A 102 9.12 -15.69 -10.48
N GLY A 103 9.50 -15.50 -9.21
CA GLY A 103 8.53 -15.33 -8.14
C GLY A 103 7.77 -14.02 -8.22
N GLY A 104 8.50 -12.91 -8.37
CA GLY A 104 7.93 -11.57 -8.40
C GLY A 104 7.06 -11.31 -9.63
N GLU A 105 7.53 -11.70 -10.81
CA GLU A 105 6.76 -11.48 -12.05
C GLU A 105 5.56 -12.43 -12.18
N ALA A 106 5.69 -13.68 -11.73
CA ALA A 106 4.56 -14.61 -11.70
C ALA A 106 3.45 -14.11 -10.76
N LEU A 107 3.85 -13.49 -9.65
CA LEU A 107 2.93 -12.90 -8.68
C LEU A 107 2.15 -11.74 -9.29
N ARG A 108 2.78 -10.96 -10.16
CA ARG A 108 2.15 -9.84 -10.87
C ARG A 108 0.91 -10.29 -11.64
N GLU A 109 1.01 -11.40 -12.36
CA GLU A 109 -0.13 -11.94 -13.11
C GLU A 109 -1.27 -12.35 -12.19
N LYS A 110 -0.95 -12.97 -11.05
CA LYS A 110 -1.94 -13.38 -10.06
C LYS A 110 -2.60 -12.19 -9.38
N ALA A 111 -1.87 -11.10 -9.18
CA ALA A 111 -2.38 -9.89 -8.56
C ALA A 111 -3.20 -9.01 -9.52
N SER A 112 -2.99 -9.16 -10.82
CA SER A 112 -3.58 -8.31 -11.86
C SER A 112 -5.11 -8.14 -11.74
N PRO A 113 -5.92 -9.17 -11.46
CA PRO A 113 -7.37 -8.99 -11.36
C PRO A 113 -7.85 -8.38 -10.05
N ILE A 114 -6.99 -8.25 -9.02
CA ILE A 114 -7.41 -7.80 -7.70
C ILE A 114 -8.00 -6.38 -7.67
N PRO A 115 -7.39 -5.37 -8.30
CA PRO A 115 -7.94 -4.01 -8.25
C PRO A 115 -9.36 -3.92 -8.73
N GLN A 116 -9.69 -4.57 -9.83
CA GLN A 116 -11.04 -4.56 -10.38
C GLN A 116 -12.01 -5.32 -9.49
N ALA A 117 -11.60 -6.47 -8.96
CA ALA A 117 -12.42 -7.29 -8.09
C ALA A 117 -12.80 -6.55 -6.81
N VAL A 118 -11.85 -5.87 -6.17
CA VAL A 118 -12.09 -5.08 -4.97
C VAL A 118 -12.87 -3.80 -5.31
N GLY A 119 -12.50 -3.13 -6.40
CA GLY A 119 -13.16 -1.90 -6.82
C GLY A 119 -14.65 -2.07 -7.06
N SER A 120 -15.06 -3.23 -7.56
CA SER A 120 -16.49 -3.53 -7.78
C SER A 120 -17.29 -3.66 -6.47
N CYS A 121 -16.61 -3.79 -5.34
CA CYS A 121 -17.25 -3.86 -4.01
C CYS A 121 -17.52 -2.48 -3.42
N PHE A 122 -17.05 -1.40 -4.05
CA PHE A 122 -17.25 -0.04 -3.56
C PHE A 122 -18.53 0.57 -4.15
N ASP A 123 -19.34 1.15 -3.28
CA ASP A 123 -20.57 1.83 -3.68
C ASP A 123 -20.29 3.32 -3.90
N LEU A 124 -19.37 3.61 -4.84
CA LEU A 124 -19.01 4.96 -5.24
C LEU A 124 -19.08 5.07 -6.76
N SER A 125 -19.62 6.20 -7.22
CA SER A 125 -19.52 6.54 -8.64
C SER A 125 -18.05 6.88 -8.98
N ALA A 126 -17.71 6.86 -10.26
CA ALA A 126 -16.37 7.23 -10.71
C ALA A 126 -16.01 8.66 -10.27
N GLU A 127 -16.98 9.58 -10.33
CA GLU A 127 -16.79 10.98 -9.92
C GLU A 127 -16.54 11.08 -8.41
N GLU A 128 -17.30 10.35 -7.60
CA GLU A 128 -17.11 10.32 -6.16
C GLU A 128 -15.76 9.74 -5.77
N ALA A 129 -15.35 8.66 -6.42
CA ALA A 129 -14.04 8.05 -6.19
C ALA A 129 -12.91 9.00 -6.52
N GLU A 130 -13.00 9.72 -7.63
CA GLU A 130 -12.00 10.72 -8.04
C GLU A 130 -11.91 11.86 -7.04
N THR A 131 -13.04 12.35 -6.55
CA THR A 131 -13.10 13.41 -5.55
C THR A 131 -12.45 12.95 -4.24
N LEU A 132 -12.78 11.74 -3.78
CA LEU A 132 -12.22 11.17 -2.56
C LEU A 132 -10.70 11.01 -2.69
N TYR A 133 -10.22 10.47 -3.81
CA TYR A 133 -8.79 10.31 -4.09
C TYR A 133 -8.06 11.66 -3.97
N ARG A 134 -8.59 12.69 -4.61
CA ARG A 134 -8.00 14.02 -4.58
C ARG A 134 -7.94 14.59 -3.16
N LEU A 135 -9.01 14.42 -2.39
CA LEU A 135 -9.07 14.92 -1.01
C LEU A 135 -8.11 14.17 -0.08
N LEU A 136 -7.99 12.87 -0.26
CA LEU A 136 -7.04 12.05 0.53
C LEU A 136 -5.60 12.49 0.29
N TYR A 137 -5.21 12.70 -0.95
CA TYR A 137 -3.86 13.19 -1.26
C TYR A 137 -3.62 14.63 -0.79
N LYS A 138 -4.67 15.44 -0.75
CA LYS A 138 -4.59 16.77 -0.15
C LYS A 138 -4.28 16.66 1.36
N LEU A 139 -4.93 15.72 2.06
CA LEU A 139 -4.64 15.47 3.48
C LEU A 139 -3.21 14.99 3.69
N LEU A 140 -2.66 14.22 2.75
CA LEU A 140 -1.28 13.75 2.80
C LEU A 140 -0.26 14.83 2.43
N GLY A 141 -0.71 16.03 2.06
CA GLY A 141 0.16 17.13 1.70
C GLY A 141 0.67 17.08 0.26
N LYS A 142 0.03 16.27 -0.60
CA LYS A 142 0.43 16.12 -2.01
C LYS A 142 -0.70 16.61 -2.92
N CYS A 143 -0.80 17.90 -3.01
CA CYS A 143 -1.78 18.52 -3.90
C CYS A 143 -1.23 18.68 -5.30
#